data_e2efc4151f15ef11eb2bd901355a2783
#
_entry.id   e2efc4151f15ef11eb2bd901355a2783
#
_cell.length_a   1.000
_cell.length_b   1.000
_cell.length_c   1.000
_cell.angle_alpha   90.00
_cell.angle_beta   90.00
_cell.angle_gamma   90.00
#
_symmetry.space_group_name_H-M   'P 1'
#
loop_
_entity.id
_entity.type
_entity.pdbx_description
1 polymer ?
#
loop_
_entity_poly.entity_id
_entity_poly.type
_entity_poly.pdbx_seq_one_letter_code
_entity_poly.pdbx_strand_id
1 'polypeptide(L)'
;MPPSRQALDLILRGCGINLTSAAIDSLWAYHQMLREANARLNLTRIHQFDNMVLKHYVDSLLVLRFEELPSPLVDMGSGPGLPGVPLAIARPDVKMILAEPRGARAEFLQEVVDRLGLANVEVFPNKVNAKFPFEVQGVITRAVASIPETLDRVARAILPGGKMLFMKGPDCQDEIAEARKSHGELFKITANHSYLIPGTPHDRRLVVYERLDTPAPIRGDEDEPVRAYAGPIRDVSSESNPMLRLARELLTGRGIRKHGQALFSGTRAVAEVLERYPERVDGWLTNVEGPAPPEDLGGNVTWYRLANPLFKEIDTAGTNSPILL
;
A
#
# COMPACT_ATOMS: atom_id res chain seq x y z
N MET A 1 6.58 -7.10 -30.80
CA MET A 1 5.43 -6.96 -31.77
C MET A 1 4.82 -5.58 -31.61
N PRO A 2 4.23 -4.98 -32.69
CA PRO A 2 3.47 -3.74 -32.51
C PRO A 2 2.28 -4.00 -31.54
N PRO A 3 1.95 -3.03 -30.68
CA PRO A 3 0.84 -3.17 -29.74
C PRO A 3 -0.48 -3.41 -30.46
N SER A 4 -1.14 -4.51 -30.16
CA SER A 4 -2.45 -4.86 -30.72
C SER A 4 -3.14 -5.90 -29.81
N ARG A 5 -4.47 -6.02 -29.97
CA ARG A 5 -5.26 -7.05 -29.31
C ARG A 5 -4.74 -8.47 -29.59
N GLN A 6 -4.35 -8.72 -30.85
CA GLN A 6 -3.81 -10.02 -31.26
C GLN A 6 -2.46 -10.30 -30.61
N ALA A 7 -1.56 -9.30 -30.54
CA ALA A 7 -0.28 -9.43 -29.85
C ALA A 7 -0.48 -9.70 -28.35
N LEU A 8 -1.45 -9.03 -27.70
CA LEU A 8 -1.82 -9.30 -26.31
C LEU A 8 -2.25 -10.77 -26.12
N ASP A 9 -3.17 -11.26 -26.93
CA ASP A 9 -3.66 -12.65 -26.87
C ASP A 9 -2.53 -13.66 -27.11
N LEU A 10 -1.65 -13.42 -28.07
CA LEU A 10 -0.51 -14.30 -28.37
C LEU A 10 0.48 -14.38 -27.18
N ILE A 11 0.78 -13.26 -26.54
CA ILE A 11 1.68 -13.24 -25.35
C ILE A 11 1.02 -14.00 -24.20
N LEU A 12 -0.26 -13.78 -23.91
CA LEU A 12 -0.99 -14.47 -22.84
C LEU A 12 -1.01 -15.96 -23.08
N ARG A 13 -1.36 -16.42 -24.29
CA ARG A 13 -1.35 -17.86 -24.67
C ARG A 13 0.05 -18.46 -24.58
N GLY A 14 1.08 -17.72 -25.02
CA GLY A 14 2.48 -18.15 -24.89
C GLY A 14 2.91 -18.34 -23.44
N CYS A 15 2.25 -17.66 -22.49
CA CYS A 15 2.42 -17.83 -21.04
C CYS A 15 1.46 -18.89 -20.43
N GLY A 16 0.66 -19.59 -21.24
CA GLY A 16 -0.30 -20.58 -20.78
C GLY A 16 -1.57 -20.00 -20.16
N ILE A 17 -1.90 -18.73 -20.47
CA ILE A 17 -3.11 -18.05 -20.01
C ILE A 17 -4.10 -18.00 -21.16
N ASN A 18 -5.23 -18.68 -21.01
CA ASN A 18 -6.29 -18.74 -22.01
C ASN A 18 -7.52 -18.01 -21.51
N LEU A 19 -7.79 -16.83 -22.07
CA LEU A 19 -8.97 -16.03 -21.78
C LEU A 19 -10.00 -16.18 -22.92
N THR A 20 -11.26 -15.89 -22.63
CA THR A 20 -12.30 -15.76 -23.65
C THR A 20 -12.02 -14.56 -24.55
N SER A 21 -12.61 -14.57 -25.78
CA SER A 21 -12.46 -13.41 -26.68
C SER A 21 -12.92 -12.12 -26.03
N ALA A 22 -14.07 -12.14 -25.34
CA ALA A 22 -14.59 -10.98 -24.62
C ALA A 22 -13.64 -10.47 -23.52
N ALA A 23 -13.00 -11.37 -22.76
CA ALA A 23 -12.02 -11.00 -21.73
C ALA A 23 -10.75 -10.39 -22.38
N ILE A 24 -10.30 -10.88 -23.53
CA ILE A 24 -9.20 -10.27 -24.28
C ILE A 24 -9.58 -8.87 -24.78
N ASP A 25 -10.82 -8.69 -25.27
CA ASP A 25 -11.32 -7.38 -25.71
C ASP A 25 -11.33 -6.37 -24.54
N SER A 26 -11.83 -6.78 -23.38
CA SER A 26 -11.83 -5.96 -22.16
C SER A 26 -10.41 -5.64 -21.68
N LEU A 27 -9.51 -6.63 -21.67
CA LEU A 27 -8.12 -6.41 -21.24
C LEU A 27 -7.35 -5.52 -22.22
N TRP A 28 -7.64 -5.60 -23.51
CA TRP A 28 -7.08 -4.69 -24.52
C TRP A 28 -7.60 -3.27 -24.35
N ALA A 29 -8.90 -3.08 -24.13
CA ALA A 29 -9.49 -1.77 -23.85
C ALA A 29 -8.90 -1.16 -22.56
N TYR A 30 -8.76 -1.95 -21.48
CA TYR A 30 -8.06 -1.53 -20.27
C TYR A 30 -6.61 -1.11 -20.55
N HIS A 31 -5.86 -1.86 -21.38
CA HIS A 31 -4.51 -1.51 -21.77
C HIS A 31 -4.45 -0.14 -22.44
N GLN A 32 -5.38 0.15 -23.35
CA GLN A 32 -5.43 1.45 -24.04
C GLN A 32 -5.72 2.60 -23.05
N MET A 33 -6.70 2.42 -22.17
CA MET A 33 -7.02 3.39 -21.10
C MET A 33 -5.82 3.64 -20.17
N LEU A 34 -5.14 2.57 -19.73
CA LEU A 34 -3.97 2.67 -18.88
C LEU A 34 -2.83 3.43 -19.57
N ARG A 35 -2.59 3.18 -20.85
CA ARG A 35 -1.58 3.88 -21.63
C ARG A 35 -1.88 5.37 -21.77
N GLU A 36 -3.13 5.72 -22.05
CA GLU A 36 -3.60 7.10 -22.16
C GLU A 36 -3.46 7.84 -20.81
N ALA A 37 -4.00 7.27 -19.75
CA ALA A 37 -3.96 7.85 -18.41
C ALA A 37 -2.53 7.97 -17.86
N ASN A 38 -1.63 7.06 -18.23
CA ASN A 38 -0.26 7.04 -17.73
C ASN A 38 0.54 8.30 -18.09
N ALA A 39 0.21 8.97 -19.19
CA ALA A 39 0.89 10.20 -19.61
C ALA A 39 0.70 11.35 -18.60
N ARG A 40 -0.43 11.37 -17.85
CA ARG A 40 -0.77 12.42 -16.87
C ARG A 40 -0.70 11.97 -15.42
N LEU A 41 -0.92 10.69 -15.14
CA LEU A 41 -1.05 10.18 -13.77
C LEU A 41 0.17 9.40 -13.27
N ASN A 42 1.14 9.10 -14.11
CA ASN A 42 2.32 8.29 -13.78
C ASN A 42 1.96 6.98 -13.06
N LEU A 43 1.01 6.25 -13.62
CA LEU A 43 0.44 5.02 -13.05
C LEU A 43 1.45 3.87 -13.05
N THR A 44 2.32 3.80 -14.07
CA THR A 44 3.37 2.78 -14.21
C THR A 44 4.61 3.34 -14.88
N ARG A 45 5.78 2.81 -14.47
CA ARG A 45 7.08 3.09 -15.11
C ARG A 45 7.38 2.17 -16.29
N ILE A 46 6.54 1.18 -16.55
CA ILE A 46 6.71 0.23 -17.65
C ILE A 46 5.99 0.79 -18.87
N HIS A 47 6.76 1.13 -19.91
CA HIS A 47 6.24 1.78 -21.12
C HIS A 47 6.19 0.86 -22.34
N GLN A 48 7.09 -0.14 -22.40
CA GLN A 48 7.12 -1.11 -23.49
C GLN A 48 5.95 -2.09 -23.39
N PHE A 49 5.25 -2.31 -24.50
CA PHE A 49 4.05 -3.13 -24.57
C PHE A 49 4.26 -4.55 -24.03
N ASP A 50 5.26 -5.28 -24.57
CA ASP A 50 5.52 -6.67 -24.17
C ASP A 50 5.82 -6.76 -22.66
N ASN A 51 6.62 -5.81 -22.14
CA ASN A 51 6.89 -5.73 -20.70
C ASN A 51 5.66 -5.40 -19.86
N MET A 52 4.74 -4.55 -20.35
CA MET A 52 3.47 -4.29 -19.65
C MET A 52 2.62 -5.55 -19.61
N VAL A 53 2.50 -6.25 -20.73
CA VAL A 53 1.72 -7.49 -20.77
C VAL A 53 2.32 -8.53 -19.81
N LEU A 54 3.62 -8.78 -19.86
CA LEU A 54 4.29 -9.80 -19.04
C LEU A 54 4.28 -9.43 -17.54
N LYS A 55 4.72 -8.23 -17.18
CA LYS A 55 4.94 -7.84 -15.78
C LYS A 55 3.70 -7.32 -15.08
N HIS A 56 2.64 -7.00 -15.81
CA HIS A 56 1.37 -6.56 -15.25
C HIS A 56 0.28 -7.61 -15.44
N TYR A 57 -0.09 -7.94 -16.67
CA TYR A 57 -1.26 -8.79 -16.91
C TYR A 57 -0.96 -10.27 -16.68
N VAL A 58 0.13 -10.78 -17.26
CA VAL A 58 0.56 -12.18 -17.02
C VAL A 58 0.84 -12.40 -15.54
N ASP A 59 1.64 -11.53 -14.89
CA ASP A 59 1.95 -11.65 -13.46
C ASP A 59 0.66 -11.69 -12.60
N SER A 60 -0.32 -10.82 -12.89
CA SER A 60 -1.61 -10.80 -12.20
C SER A 60 -2.40 -12.11 -12.41
N LEU A 61 -2.49 -12.58 -13.66
CA LEU A 61 -3.31 -13.73 -14.04
C LEU A 61 -2.69 -15.07 -13.65
N LEU A 62 -1.35 -15.13 -13.45
CA LEU A 62 -0.67 -16.34 -12.97
C LEU A 62 -1.14 -16.77 -11.58
N VAL A 63 -1.68 -15.86 -10.77
CA VAL A 63 -2.29 -16.19 -9.46
C VAL A 63 -3.34 -17.30 -9.62
N LEU A 64 -4.13 -17.27 -10.70
CA LEU A 64 -5.19 -18.23 -10.99
C LEU A 64 -4.70 -19.67 -11.24
N ARG A 65 -3.39 -19.87 -11.43
CA ARG A 65 -2.79 -21.21 -11.57
C ARG A 65 -2.56 -21.90 -10.23
N PHE A 66 -2.49 -21.12 -9.17
CA PHE A 66 -2.07 -21.58 -7.85
C PHE A 66 -3.23 -21.55 -6.86
N GLU A 67 -4.13 -20.59 -6.98
CA GLU A 67 -5.18 -20.38 -6.01
C GLU A 67 -6.53 -20.05 -6.65
N GLU A 68 -7.58 -20.64 -6.09
CA GLU A 68 -8.94 -20.17 -6.31
C GLU A 68 -9.13 -18.85 -5.58
N LEU A 69 -9.70 -17.86 -6.30
CA LEU A 69 -9.96 -16.55 -5.71
C LEU A 69 -11.16 -16.60 -4.77
N PRO A 70 -11.02 -16.16 -3.52
CA PRO A 70 -12.15 -15.98 -2.62
C PRO A 70 -13.04 -14.83 -3.09
N SER A 71 -14.32 -14.84 -2.71
CA SER A 71 -15.29 -13.79 -3.05
C SER A 71 -16.12 -13.43 -1.81
N PRO A 72 -16.21 -12.15 -1.42
CA PRO A 72 -15.55 -10.97 -2.01
C PRO A 72 -14.04 -10.94 -1.81
N LEU A 73 -13.33 -10.38 -2.81
CA LEU A 73 -11.87 -10.20 -2.79
C LEU A 73 -11.51 -8.71 -2.86
N VAL A 74 -10.66 -8.24 -1.96
CA VAL A 74 -10.12 -6.87 -2.00
C VAL A 74 -8.75 -6.88 -2.66
N ASP A 75 -8.56 -6.07 -3.69
CA ASP A 75 -7.24 -5.68 -4.16
C ASP A 75 -6.76 -4.47 -3.35
N MET A 76 -5.89 -4.70 -2.38
CA MET A 76 -5.42 -3.65 -1.48
C MET A 76 -4.26 -2.87 -2.09
N GLY A 77 -4.51 -1.57 -2.35
CA GLY A 77 -3.56 -0.70 -3.01
C GLY A 77 -3.50 -0.96 -4.52
N SER A 78 -4.65 -1.00 -5.16
CA SER A 78 -4.81 -1.38 -6.57
C SER A 78 -3.96 -0.54 -7.54
N GLY A 79 -3.59 0.68 -7.16
CA GLY A 79 -2.79 1.56 -8.01
C GLY A 79 -3.44 1.81 -9.38
N PRO A 80 -2.84 1.33 -10.48
CA PRO A 80 -3.47 1.38 -11.79
C PRO A 80 -4.57 0.33 -12.00
N GLY A 81 -4.89 -0.51 -11.01
CA GLY A 81 -5.83 -1.62 -11.10
C GLY A 81 -5.16 -3.00 -11.17
N LEU A 82 -3.97 -3.13 -10.57
CA LEU A 82 -3.15 -4.35 -10.67
C LEU A 82 -2.84 -4.94 -9.29
N PRO A 83 -3.23 -6.20 -9.01
CA PRO A 83 -3.70 -7.22 -9.96
C PRO A 83 -5.22 -7.22 -10.22
N GLY A 84 -6.01 -6.40 -9.54
CA GLY A 84 -7.47 -6.53 -9.45
C GLY A 84 -8.21 -6.48 -10.78
N VAL A 85 -7.93 -5.52 -11.68
CA VAL A 85 -8.66 -5.39 -12.96
C VAL A 85 -8.44 -6.62 -13.88
N PRO A 86 -7.21 -7.10 -14.14
CA PRO A 86 -7.02 -8.33 -14.90
C PRO A 86 -7.72 -9.55 -14.29
N LEU A 87 -7.71 -9.67 -12.95
CA LEU A 87 -8.37 -10.77 -12.24
C LEU A 87 -9.90 -10.66 -12.36
N ALA A 88 -10.47 -9.47 -12.21
CA ALA A 88 -11.91 -9.24 -12.35
C ALA A 88 -12.42 -9.51 -13.77
N ILE A 89 -11.63 -9.18 -14.80
CA ILE A 89 -11.93 -9.51 -16.20
C ILE A 89 -11.90 -11.02 -16.43
N ALA A 90 -10.93 -11.72 -15.85
CA ALA A 90 -10.78 -13.17 -16.01
C ALA A 90 -11.79 -13.98 -15.18
N ARG A 91 -12.27 -13.43 -14.06
CA ARG A 91 -13.17 -14.07 -13.11
C ARG A 91 -14.37 -13.17 -12.78
N PRO A 92 -15.31 -13.05 -13.74
CA PRO A 92 -16.51 -12.21 -13.54
C PRO A 92 -17.46 -12.73 -12.45
N ASP A 93 -17.26 -13.98 -12.00
CA ASP A 93 -17.95 -14.62 -10.89
C ASP A 93 -17.44 -14.16 -9.51
N VAL A 94 -16.25 -13.54 -9.43
CA VAL A 94 -15.65 -13.05 -8.19
C VAL A 94 -16.00 -11.57 -7.98
N LYS A 95 -16.64 -11.23 -6.86
CA LYS A 95 -16.84 -9.84 -6.45
C LYS A 95 -15.48 -9.24 -6.05
N MET A 96 -15.05 -8.20 -6.77
CA MET A 96 -13.77 -7.52 -6.56
C MET A 96 -13.98 -6.12 -5.98
N ILE A 97 -13.21 -5.76 -4.96
CA ILE A 97 -13.16 -4.40 -4.41
C ILE A 97 -11.76 -3.84 -4.67
N LEU A 98 -11.67 -2.79 -5.47
CA LEU A 98 -10.41 -2.10 -5.78
C LEU A 98 -10.19 -0.98 -4.75
N ALA A 99 -9.29 -1.17 -3.79
CA ALA A 99 -9.02 -0.19 -2.75
C ALA A 99 -7.78 0.66 -3.10
N GLU A 100 -7.99 1.93 -3.43
CA GLU A 100 -6.93 2.88 -3.81
C GLU A 100 -7.18 4.25 -3.15
N PRO A 101 -6.31 4.70 -2.21
CA PRO A 101 -6.55 5.94 -1.48
C PRO A 101 -6.19 7.22 -2.25
N ARG A 102 -5.50 7.14 -3.37
CA ARG A 102 -5.13 8.31 -4.18
C ARG A 102 -6.27 8.69 -5.11
N GLY A 103 -6.95 9.81 -4.86
CA GLY A 103 -8.16 10.23 -5.57
C GLY A 103 -8.08 10.11 -7.08
N ALA A 104 -7.07 10.70 -7.73
CA ALA A 104 -6.90 10.63 -9.19
C ALA A 104 -6.72 9.18 -9.73
N ARG A 105 -6.20 8.25 -8.91
CA ARG A 105 -6.12 6.83 -9.30
C ARG A 105 -7.44 6.12 -9.08
N ALA A 106 -8.14 6.42 -8.00
CA ALA A 106 -9.47 5.88 -7.74
C ALA A 106 -10.48 6.35 -8.82
N GLU A 107 -10.40 7.60 -9.24
CA GLU A 107 -11.19 8.13 -10.37
C GLU A 107 -10.88 7.38 -11.68
N PHE A 108 -9.60 7.14 -11.97
CA PHE A 108 -9.21 6.33 -13.12
C PHE A 108 -9.77 4.90 -13.04
N LEU A 109 -9.72 4.27 -11.85
CA LEU A 109 -10.29 2.93 -11.65
C LEU A 109 -11.80 2.93 -11.86
N GLN A 110 -12.51 3.96 -11.39
CA GLN A 110 -13.94 4.09 -11.62
C GLN A 110 -14.25 4.24 -13.13
N GLU A 111 -13.46 5.06 -13.84
CA GLU A 111 -13.59 5.18 -15.30
C GLU A 111 -13.38 3.83 -16.01
N VAL A 112 -12.40 3.03 -15.56
CA VAL A 112 -12.17 1.67 -16.11
C VAL A 112 -13.38 0.78 -15.86
N VAL A 113 -13.90 0.75 -14.64
CA VAL A 113 -15.07 -0.07 -14.28
C VAL A 113 -16.27 0.28 -15.13
N ASP A 114 -16.57 1.57 -15.27
CA ASP A 114 -17.72 2.07 -16.01
C ASP A 114 -17.60 1.78 -17.50
N ARG A 115 -16.45 2.09 -18.11
CA ARG A 115 -16.23 1.90 -19.56
C ARG A 115 -16.16 0.44 -19.99
N LEU A 116 -15.66 -0.44 -19.14
CA LEU A 116 -15.60 -1.88 -19.42
C LEU A 116 -16.85 -2.62 -18.95
N GLY A 117 -17.76 -1.98 -18.24
CA GLY A 117 -18.97 -2.59 -17.71
C GLY A 117 -18.69 -3.73 -16.72
N LEU A 118 -17.69 -3.56 -15.84
CA LEU A 118 -17.28 -4.59 -14.87
C LEU A 118 -18.27 -4.64 -13.70
N ALA A 119 -19.42 -5.30 -13.88
CA ALA A 119 -20.48 -5.39 -12.88
C ALA A 119 -20.07 -6.08 -11.57
N ASN A 120 -18.98 -6.83 -11.60
CA ASN A 120 -18.42 -7.52 -10.44
C ASN A 120 -17.37 -6.69 -9.66
N VAL A 121 -17.16 -5.42 -10.04
CA VAL A 121 -16.11 -4.57 -9.45
C VAL A 121 -16.72 -3.35 -8.75
N GLU A 122 -16.23 -3.08 -7.54
CA GLU A 122 -16.51 -1.88 -6.75
C GLU A 122 -15.19 -1.13 -6.47
N VAL A 123 -15.18 0.19 -6.59
CA VAL A 123 -14.01 1.01 -6.26
C VAL A 123 -14.18 1.60 -4.87
N PHE A 124 -13.21 1.34 -3.98
CA PHE A 124 -13.16 1.93 -2.64
C PHE A 124 -12.05 2.98 -2.58
N PRO A 125 -12.37 4.30 -2.59
CA PRO A 125 -11.39 5.38 -2.73
C PRO A 125 -10.69 5.74 -1.40
N ASN A 126 -10.42 4.74 -0.55
CA ASN A 126 -9.79 4.92 0.75
C ASN A 126 -8.76 3.81 1.05
N LYS A 127 -8.02 4.00 2.14
CA LYS A 127 -7.12 2.97 2.67
C LYS A 127 -7.90 1.84 3.31
N VAL A 128 -7.44 0.60 3.11
CA VAL A 128 -7.86 -0.53 3.93
C VAL A 128 -7.17 -0.41 5.29
N ASN A 129 -7.96 -0.26 6.33
CA ASN A 129 -7.51 -0.16 7.72
C ASN A 129 -8.61 -0.71 8.65
N ALA A 130 -8.49 -0.53 9.96
CA ALA A 130 -9.47 -1.01 10.94
C ALA A 130 -10.91 -0.48 10.75
N LYS A 131 -11.08 0.63 10.00
CA LYS A 131 -12.40 1.22 9.65
C LYS A 131 -12.89 0.80 8.26
N PHE A 132 -12.27 -0.18 7.64
CA PHE A 132 -12.70 -0.72 6.35
C PHE A 132 -14.11 -1.33 6.49
N PRO A 133 -15.11 -0.87 5.71
CA PRO A 133 -16.53 -1.15 6.01
C PRO A 133 -17.02 -2.51 5.50
N PHE A 134 -16.15 -3.29 4.82
CA PHE A 134 -16.56 -4.56 4.22
C PHE A 134 -15.98 -5.75 4.97
N GLU A 135 -16.80 -6.78 5.16
CA GLU A 135 -16.35 -8.12 5.51
C GLU A 135 -16.05 -8.89 4.23
N VAL A 136 -14.84 -9.48 4.14
CA VAL A 136 -14.38 -10.11 2.90
C VAL A 136 -13.81 -11.51 3.13
N GLN A 137 -13.89 -12.33 2.09
CA GLN A 137 -13.31 -13.67 2.08
C GLN A 137 -11.85 -13.68 1.63
N GLY A 138 -11.37 -12.56 1.08
CA GLY A 138 -9.98 -12.48 0.73
C GLY A 138 -9.47 -11.07 0.48
N VAL A 139 -8.16 -10.97 0.58
CA VAL A 139 -7.40 -9.78 0.20
C VAL A 139 -6.22 -10.21 -0.64
N ILE A 140 -6.01 -9.54 -1.77
CA ILE A 140 -4.81 -9.68 -2.59
C ILE A 140 -4.05 -8.36 -2.57
N THR A 141 -2.72 -8.42 -2.58
CA THR A 141 -1.90 -7.20 -2.62
C THR A 141 -0.59 -7.43 -3.37
N ARG A 142 -0.12 -6.38 -4.05
CA ARG A 142 1.15 -6.34 -4.76
C ARG A 142 1.89 -5.04 -4.48
N ALA A 143 3.10 -5.15 -3.90
CA ALA A 143 4.02 -4.02 -3.69
C ALA A 143 3.44 -2.85 -2.85
N VAL A 144 2.65 -3.15 -1.82
CA VAL A 144 2.02 -2.12 -0.95
C VAL A 144 2.78 -1.97 0.37
N ALA A 145 2.94 -3.06 1.13
CA ALA A 145 3.54 -3.07 2.45
C ALA A 145 4.18 -4.43 2.74
N SER A 146 4.81 -4.59 3.89
CA SER A 146 5.27 -5.89 4.39
C SER A 146 4.09 -6.82 4.69
N ILE A 147 4.36 -8.13 4.81
CA ILE A 147 3.35 -9.11 5.20
C ILE A 147 2.77 -8.78 6.57
N PRO A 148 3.57 -8.59 7.65
CA PRO A 148 3.04 -8.27 8.97
C PRO A 148 2.15 -7.02 8.96
N GLU A 149 2.64 -5.93 8.39
CA GLU A 149 1.90 -4.67 8.33
C GLU A 149 0.57 -4.81 7.57
N THR A 150 0.54 -5.62 6.52
CA THR A 150 -0.69 -5.89 5.77
C THR A 150 -1.67 -6.72 6.59
N LEU A 151 -1.20 -7.75 7.30
CA LEU A 151 -2.03 -8.57 8.18
C LEU A 151 -2.67 -7.74 9.30
N ASP A 152 -1.92 -6.81 9.91
CA ASP A 152 -2.45 -5.85 10.89
C ASP A 152 -3.63 -5.04 10.34
N ARG A 153 -3.51 -4.54 9.11
CA ARG A 153 -4.53 -3.68 8.50
C ARG A 153 -5.83 -4.40 8.20
N VAL A 154 -5.77 -5.70 7.90
CA VAL A 154 -6.93 -6.47 7.41
C VAL A 154 -7.50 -7.45 8.43
N ALA A 155 -6.86 -7.63 9.59
CA ALA A 155 -7.23 -8.65 10.57
C ALA A 155 -8.71 -8.63 10.99
N ARG A 156 -9.36 -7.46 10.97
CA ARG A 156 -10.79 -7.28 11.30
C ARG A 156 -11.71 -7.42 10.09
N ALA A 157 -11.19 -7.15 8.88
CA ALA A 157 -12.00 -7.14 7.67
C ALA A 157 -12.14 -8.54 7.04
N ILE A 158 -11.15 -9.40 7.26
CA ILE A 158 -11.11 -10.73 6.67
C ILE A 158 -11.81 -11.74 7.59
N LEU A 159 -12.79 -12.45 7.04
CA LEU A 159 -13.56 -13.45 7.76
C LEU A 159 -12.72 -14.68 8.11
N PRO A 160 -13.04 -15.44 9.18
CA PRO A 160 -12.43 -16.73 9.44
C PRO A 160 -12.47 -17.65 8.21
N GLY A 161 -11.38 -18.33 7.92
CA GLY A 161 -11.18 -19.11 6.69
C GLY A 161 -10.88 -18.28 5.45
N GLY A 162 -10.94 -16.95 5.54
CA GLY A 162 -10.59 -16.06 4.44
C GLY A 162 -9.10 -16.08 4.12
N LYS A 163 -8.74 -15.78 2.87
CA LYS A 163 -7.37 -15.89 2.36
C LYS A 163 -6.71 -14.54 2.12
N MET A 164 -5.44 -14.44 2.50
CA MET A 164 -4.53 -13.34 2.15
C MET A 164 -3.56 -13.81 1.09
N LEU A 165 -3.57 -13.17 -0.08
CA LEU A 165 -2.72 -13.49 -1.22
C LEU A 165 -1.67 -12.40 -1.42
N PHE A 166 -0.42 -12.68 -1.10
CA PHE A 166 0.69 -11.74 -1.23
C PHE A 166 1.50 -12.03 -2.48
N MET A 167 1.46 -11.13 -3.46
CA MET A 167 2.33 -11.16 -4.64
C MET A 167 3.64 -10.46 -4.30
N LYS A 168 4.69 -11.25 -4.04
CA LYS A 168 5.99 -10.79 -3.57
C LYS A 168 7.12 -11.05 -4.58
N GLY A 169 8.26 -10.39 -4.37
CA GLY A 169 9.53 -10.77 -4.95
C GLY A 169 10.09 -12.05 -4.30
N PRO A 170 11.25 -12.55 -4.78
CA PRO A 170 11.86 -13.78 -4.24
C PRO A 170 12.27 -13.65 -2.78
N ASP A 171 12.70 -12.46 -2.35
CA ASP A 171 13.31 -12.21 -1.03
C ASP A 171 12.24 -11.72 -0.03
N CYS A 172 11.35 -12.61 0.40
CA CYS A 172 10.31 -12.31 1.40
C CYS A 172 10.36 -13.23 2.63
N GLN A 173 11.45 -13.96 2.85
CA GLN A 173 11.57 -14.93 3.95
C GLN A 173 11.53 -14.26 5.32
N ASP A 174 12.18 -13.10 5.46
CA ASP A 174 12.22 -12.36 6.72
C ASP A 174 10.82 -11.86 7.10
N GLU A 175 10.06 -11.35 6.12
CA GLU A 175 8.67 -10.95 6.34
C GLU A 175 7.78 -12.14 6.75
N ILE A 176 7.99 -13.33 6.16
CA ILE A 176 7.27 -14.55 6.53
C ILE A 176 7.62 -14.98 7.95
N ALA A 177 8.90 -14.92 8.32
CA ALA A 177 9.36 -15.27 9.67
C ALA A 177 8.80 -14.31 10.73
N GLU A 178 8.79 -13.01 10.43
CA GLU A 178 8.22 -11.99 11.29
C GLU A 178 6.69 -12.15 11.43
N ALA A 179 5.96 -12.35 10.32
CA ALA A 179 4.53 -12.58 10.34
C ALA A 179 4.15 -13.81 11.17
N ARG A 180 4.96 -14.89 11.12
CA ARG A 180 4.75 -16.08 11.95
C ARG A 180 4.84 -15.78 13.44
N LYS A 181 5.77 -14.90 13.84
CA LYS A 181 5.94 -14.51 15.26
C LYS A 181 4.83 -13.59 15.75
N SER A 182 4.47 -12.59 14.93
CA SER A 182 3.54 -11.52 15.33
C SER A 182 2.07 -11.87 15.10
N HIS A 183 1.75 -12.74 14.13
CA HIS A 183 0.39 -13.01 13.68
C HIS A 183 0.02 -14.50 13.64
N GLY A 184 0.89 -15.39 14.12
CA GLY A 184 0.67 -16.84 14.06
C GLY A 184 -0.57 -17.34 14.81
N GLU A 185 -1.09 -16.58 15.76
CA GLU A 185 -2.34 -16.89 16.46
C GLU A 185 -3.60 -16.55 15.64
N LEU A 186 -3.46 -15.65 14.66
CA LEU A 186 -4.57 -15.18 13.83
C LEU A 186 -4.54 -15.70 12.40
N PHE A 187 -3.35 -15.95 11.89
CA PHE A 187 -3.12 -16.35 10.51
C PHE A 187 -2.13 -17.51 10.41
N LYS A 188 -2.46 -18.48 9.59
CA LYS A 188 -1.52 -19.55 9.22
C LYS A 188 -1.14 -19.44 7.75
N ILE A 189 0.12 -19.70 7.43
CA ILE A 189 0.56 -19.85 6.05
C ILE A 189 0.02 -21.18 5.49
N THR A 190 -0.67 -21.13 4.36
CA THR A 190 -1.24 -22.31 3.69
C THR A 190 -0.51 -22.65 2.41
N ALA A 191 0.10 -21.66 1.75
CA ALA A 191 0.90 -21.90 0.55
C ALA A 191 2.01 -20.85 0.38
N ASN A 192 3.07 -21.24 -0.35
CA ASN A 192 4.18 -20.38 -0.71
C ASN A 192 4.74 -20.86 -2.06
N HIS A 193 4.09 -20.42 -3.14
CA HIS A 193 4.42 -20.80 -4.50
C HIS A 193 5.53 -19.93 -5.06
N SER A 194 6.61 -20.53 -5.55
CA SER A 194 7.61 -19.84 -6.36
C SER A 194 7.27 -20.02 -7.83
N TYR A 195 7.33 -18.94 -8.60
CA TYR A 195 7.11 -18.98 -10.04
C TYR A 195 7.96 -17.95 -10.77
N LEU A 196 8.23 -18.23 -12.04
CA LEU A 196 8.88 -17.32 -12.98
C LEU A 196 7.81 -16.67 -13.85
N ILE A 197 7.89 -15.36 -14.09
CA ILE A 197 7.08 -14.73 -15.13
C ILE A 197 7.65 -15.18 -16.49
N PRO A 198 6.89 -15.97 -17.29
CA PRO A 198 7.41 -16.51 -18.54
C PRO A 198 7.99 -15.44 -19.46
N GLY A 199 9.15 -15.72 -20.08
CA GLY A 199 9.83 -14.78 -20.96
C GLY A 199 10.56 -13.64 -20.26
N THR A 200 10.69 -13.68 -18.94
CA THR A 200 11.42 -12.70 -18.14
C THR A 200 12.33 -13.39 -17.12
N PRO A 201 13.39 -12.71 -16.61
CA PRO A 201 14.22 -13.22 -15.53
C PRO A 201 13.63 -12.95 -14.13
N HIS A 202 12.33 -12.68 -14.02
CA HIS A 202 11.73 -12.24 -12.76
C HIS A 202 11.07 -13.40 -12.02
N ASP A 203 11.74 -13.84 -10.95
CA ASP A 203 11.17 -14.72 -9.95
C ASP A 203 10.14 -13.99 -9.11
N ARG A 204 9.07 -14.70 -8.77
CA ARG A 204 7.94 -14.24 -7.96
C ARG A 204 7.57 -15.26 -6.91
N ARG A 205 6.90 -14.78 -5.89
CA ARG A 205 6.27 -15.61 -4.88
C ARG A 205 4.82 -15.23 -4.70
N LEU A 206 3.95 -16.23 -4.62
CA LEU A 206 2.60 -16.11 -4.11
C LEU A 206 2.57 -16.75 -2.73
N VAL A 207 2.56 -15.91 -1.70
CA VAL A 207 2.47 -16.37 -0.30
C VAL A 207 1.02 -16.24 0.13
N VAL A 208 0.44 -17.33 0.64
CA VAL A 208 -0.97 -17.38 1.03
C VAL A 208 -1.08 -17.66 2.52
N TYR A 209 -1.85 -16.80 3.19
CA TYR A 209 -2.26 -16.99 4.57
C TYR A 209 -3.76 -17.21 4.64
N GLU A 210 -4.20 -18.00 5.60
CA GLU A 210 -5.61 -18.19 5.94
C GLU A 210 -5.87 -17.60 7.33
N ARG A 211 -6.96 -16.87 7.46
CA ARG A 211 -7.45 -16.35 8.73
C ARG A 211 -8.00 -17.49 9.57
N LEU A 212 -7.44 -17.68 10.77
CA LEU A 212 -7.91 -18.66 11.74
C LEU A 212 -9.23 -18.20 12.38
N ASP A 213 -10.01 -19.16 12.87
CA ASP A 213 -11.23 -18.90 13.64
C ASP A 213 -10.89 -18.57 15.09
N THR A 214 -9.98 -17.64 15.29
CA THR A 214 -9.67 -17.07 16.58
C THR A 214 -10.24 -15.66 16.63
N PRO A 215 -10.83 -15.21 17.75
CA PRO A 215 -11.22 -13.83 17.88
C PRO A 215 -10.06 -12.92 17.50
N ALA A 216 -10.30 -11.95 16.61
CA ALA A 216 -9.30 -10.92 16.39
C ALA A 216 -9.00 -10.31 17.77
N PRO A 217 -7.71 -10.09 18.13
CA PRO A 217 -7.41 -9.47 19.39
C PRO A 217 -8.26 -8.21 19.46
N ILE A 218 -9.01 -8.11 20.55
CA ILE A 218 -9.57 -6.84 20.97
C ILE A 218 -8.32 -6.03 21.32
N ARG A 219 -7.71 -5.39 20.32
CA ARG A 219 -6.88 -4.22 20.63
C ARG A 219 -7.87 -3.32 21.32
N GLY A 220 -7.66 -3.13 22.62
CA GLY A 220 -8.49 -2.28 23.45
C GLY A 220 -8.76 -1.03 22.65
N ASP A 221 -10.02 -0.76 22.48
CA ASP A 221 -10.59 0.25 21.59
C ASP A 221 -9.58 1.29 21.11
N GLU A 222 -9.08 1.15 19.86
CA GLU A 222 -8.59 2.32 19.12
C GLU A 222 -9.77 3.23 18.77
N ASP A 223 -10.97 2.91 19.29
CA ASP A 223 -12.12 3.77 19.53
C ASP A 223 -12.18 4.30 20.98
N GLU A 224 -11.23 4.02 21.85
CA GLU A 224 -10.91 5.09 22.78
C GLU A 224 -10.52 6.25 21.87
N PRO A 225 -11.22 7.40 21.98
CA PRO A 225 -10.83 8.61 21.27
C PRO A 225 -9.35 8.73 21.59
N VAL A 226 -8.46 8.65 20.55
CA VAL A 226 -7.00 8.79 20.69
C VAL A 226 -6.87 9.81 21.77
N ARG A 227 -6.46 9.39 23.02
CA ARG A 227 -6.51 10.29 24.18
C ARG A 227 -5.80 11.49 23.69
N ALA A 228 -6.56 12.58 23.53
CA ALA A 228 -6.14 13.69 22.70
C ALA A 228 -4.76 14.05 23.25
N TYR A 229 -3.71 13.97 22.42
CA TYR A 229 -2.33 14.18 22.88
C TYR A 229 -2.36 15.29 23.91
N ALA A 230 -1.99 14.97 25.14
CA ALA A 230 -2.18 15.87 26.29
C ALA A 230 -1.16 17.02 26.29
N GLY A 231 -0.14 16.95 25.44
CA GLY A 231 0.85 17.98 25.26
C GLY A 231 0.42 19.10 24.32
N PRO A 232 1.26 20.13 24.14
CA PRO A 232 0.95 21.28 23.29
C PRO A 232 0.93 20.90 21.82
N ILE A 233 -0.17 21.25 21.08
CA ILE A 233 -0.31 21.09 19.65
C ILE A 233 -0.22 22.45 18.98
N ARG A 234 0.54 22.57 17.89
CA ARG A 234 0.69 23.81 17.11
C ARG A 234 0.58 23.53 15.62
N ASP A 235 -0.38 24.16 14.98
CA ASP A 235 -0.52 24.14 13.53
C ASP A 235 0.42 25.15 12.87
N VAL A 236 1.15 24.70 11.84
CA VAL A 236 2.11 25.51 11.09
C VAL A 236 1.66 25.57 9.64
N SER A 237 0.98 26.67 9.29
CA SER A 237 0.42 26.89 7.95
C SER A 237 1.10 28.03 7.18
N SER A 238 2.01 28.78 7.82
CA SER A 238 2.68 29.94 7.23
C SER A 238 4.20 29.74 7.14
N GLU A 239 4.80 30.18 6.04
CA GLU A 239 6.25 30.20 5.84
C GLU A 239 6.99 31.12 6.85
N SER A 240 6.29 32.09 7.41
CA SER A 240 6.83 33.01 8.43
C SER A 240 6.85 32.40 9.84
N ASN A 241 6.32 31.20 10.02
CA ASN A 241 6.27 30.57 11.34
C ASN A 241 7.68 30.36 11.93
N PRO A 242 7.92 30.77 13.20
CA PRO A 242 9.22 30.65 13.84
C PRO A 242 9.77 29.20 13.86
N MET A 243 8.88 28.21 14.04
CA MET A 243 9.27 26.80 14.04
C MET A 243 9.79 26.36 12.68
N LEU A 244 9.13 26.76 11.59
CA LEU A 244 9.57 26.42 10.24
C LEU A 244 10.91 27.08 9.90
N ARG A 245 11.12 28.32 10.34
CA ARG A 245 12.42 28.99 10.19
C ARG A 245 13.53 28.25 10.94
N LEU A 246 13.26 27.86 12.19
CA LEU A 246 14.20 27.05 12.96
C LEU A 246 14.52 25.72 12.25
N ALA A 247 13.48 25.01 11.81
CA ALA A 247 13.65 23.75 11.09
C ALA A 247 14.52 23.91 9.83
N ARG A 248 14.30 24.95 9.04
CA ARG A 248 15.14 25.29 7.86
C ARG A 248 16.59 25.58 8.26
N GLU A 249 16.85 26.33 9.33
CA GLU A 249 18.21 26.54 9.81
C GLU A 249 18.88 25.23 10.24
N LEU A 250 18.15 24.33 10.91
CA LEU A 250 18.65 23.05 11.40
C LEU A 250 18.96 22.03 10.29
N LEU A 251 18.54 22.27 9.04
CA LEU A 251 18.99 21.48 7.89
C LEU A 251 20.48 21.69 7.57
N THR A 252 21.13 22.65 8.22
CA THR A 252 22.55 22.96 8.02
C THR A 252 23.37 22.68 9.28
N GLY A 253 24.60 22.23 9.12
CA GLY A 253 25.52 22.03 10.24
C GLY A 253 25.84 23.33 11.02
N ARG A 254 25.71 24.52 10.38
CA ARG A 254 25.85 25.81 11.07
C ARG A 254 24.66 26.09 11.98
N GLY A 255 23.46 25.79 11.50
CA GLY A 255 22.23 25.97 12.33
C GLY A 255 22.24 25.02 13.53
N ILE A 256 22.61 23.75 13.35
CA ILE A 256 22.74 22.78 14.44
C ILE A 256 23.67 23.31 15.54
N ARG A 257 24.85 23.80 15.17
CA ARG A 257 25.80 24.38 16.15
C ARG A 257 25.30 25.66 16.81
N LYS A 258 24.54 26.48 16.07
CA LYS A 258 23.99 27.74 16.57
C LYS A 258 22.93 27.52 17.64
N HIS A 259 22.04 26.56 17.40
CA HIS A 259 20.84 26.31 18.22
C HIS A 259 21.03 25.17 19.24
N GLY A 260 22.07 24.33 19.09
CA GLY A 260 22.27 23.16 19.93
C GLY A 260 21.19 22.07 19.76
N GLN A 261 20.43 22.15 18.68
CA GLN A 261 19.33 21.25 18.33
C GLN A 261 19.54 20.64 16.95
N ALA A 262 18.92 19.52 16.66
CA ALA A 262 19.00 18.83 15.36
C ALA A 262 17.64 18.25 14.97
N LEU A 263 17.43 18.09 13.66
CA LEU A 263 16.28 17.35 13.12
C LEU A 263 16.70 15.94 12.75
N PHE A 264 15.86 14.97 13.12
CA PHE A 264 16.02 13.57 12.75
C PHE A 264 14.84 13.16 11.87
N SER A 265 15.11 12.91 10.59
CA SER A 265 14.14 12.52 9.57
C SER A 265 14.41 11.10 9.09
N GLY A 266 13.33 10.37 8.75
CA GLY A 266 13.37 8.99 8.29
C GLY A 266 13.15 7.95 9.39
N THR A 267 12.42 6.90 9.05
CA THR A 267 11.88 5.90 9.99
C THR A 267 12.95 5.30 10.92
N ARG A 268 14.13 4.97 10.36
CA ARG A 268 15.20 4.34 11.14
C ARG A 268 15.84 5.31 12.13
N ALA A 269 16.13 6.56 11.69
CA ALA A 269 16.75 7.56 12.57
C ALA A 269 15.80 7.97 13.70
N VAL A 270 14.52 8.15 13.39
CA VAL A 270 13.47 8.43 14.37
C VAL A 270 13.38 7.30 15.39
N ALA A 271 13.29 6.04 14.96
CA ALA A 271 13.23 4.89 15.86
C ALA A 271 14.46 4.80 16.79
N GLU A 272 15.66 5.03 16.26
CA GLU A 272 16.90 4.98 17.06
C GLU A 272 16.95 6.09 18.12
N VAL A 273 16.48 7.30 17.81
CA VAL A 273 16.41 8.40 18.78
C VAL A 273 15.38 8.12 19.86
N LEU A 274 14.20 7.60 19.49
CA LEU A 274 13.15 7.24 20.45
C LEU A 274 13.57 6.12 21.39
N GLU A 275 14.34 5.14 20.90
CA GLU A 275 14.84 4.04 21.73
C GLU A 275 15.92 4.49 22.72
N ARG A 276 16.82 5.40 22.29
CA ARG A 276 18.02 5.73 23.09
C ARG A 276 17.93 7.03 23.86
N TYR A 277 17.15 8.00 23.39
CA TYR A 277 17.14 9.38 23.91
C TYR A 277 15.73 10.00 23.90
N PRO A 278 14.67 9.29 24.33
CA PRO A 278 13.30 9.81 24.28
C PRO A 278 13.15 11.13 25.07
N GLU A 279 13.91 11.28 26.17
CA GLU A 279 13.88 12.46 27.03
C GLU A 279 14.52 13.71 26.41
N ARG A 280 15.15 13.58 25.24
CA ARG A 280 15.78 14.70 24.50
C ARG A 280 14.95 15.19 23.33
N VAL A 281 13.76 14.67 23.15
CA VAL A 281 12.85 15.08 22.08
C VAL A 281 12.01 16.25 22.57
N ASP A 282 12.20 17.41 21.97
CA ASP A 282 11.45 18.65 22.27
C ASP A 282 10.24 18.83 21.35
N GLY A 283 10.31 18.30 20.12
CA GLY A 283 9.31 18.49 19.10
C GLY A 283 9.06 17.26 18.24
N TRP A 284 7.79 17.04 17.94
CA TRP A 284 7.27 16.03 17.03
C TRP A 284 6.62 16.71 15.84
N LEU A 285 7.27 16.67 14.67
CA LEU A 285 6.81 17.37 13.48
C LEU A 285 6.20 16.38 12.51
N THR A 286 4.98 16.64 12.07
CA THR A 286 4.28 15.84 11.07
C THR A 286 3.60 16.73 10.03
N ASN A 287 3.16 16.15 8.93
CA ASN A 287 2.13 16.81 8.14
C ASN A 287 0.78 16.78 8.89
N VAL A 288 -0.22 17.50 8.40
CA VAL A 288 -1.55 17.63 9.06
C VAL A 288 -2.28 16.30 9.26
N GLU A 289 -1.94 15.27 8.48
CA GLU A 289 -2.52 13.91 8.55
C GLU A 289 -1.58 12.92 9.27
N GLY A 290 -0.44 13.39 9.76
CA GLY A 290 0.56 12.55 10.39
C GLY A 290 0.15 12.09 11.80
N PRO A 291 0.78 11.03 12.32
CA PRO A 291 0.44 10.45 13.61
C PRO A 291 0.82 11.38 14.78
N ALA A 292 0.05 11.30 15.86
CA ALA A 292 0.38 11.94 17.12
C ALA A 292 1.70 11.39 17.71
N PRO A 293 2.38 12.16 18.59
CA PRO A 293 3.49 11.64 19.37
C PRO A 293 3.09 10.39 20.17
N PRO A 294 3.98 9.39 20.32
CA PRO A 294 3.78 8.27 21.24
C PRO A 294 3.56 8.73 22.68
N GLU A 295 2.72 8.01 23.43
CA GLU A 295 2.37 8.37 24.83
C GLU A 295 3.58 8.37 25.77
N ASP A 296 4.55 7.53 25.51
CA ASP A 296 5.79 7.36 26.29
C ASP A 296 6.79 8.52 26.10
N LEU A 297 6.59 9.39 25.11
CA LEU A 297 7.40 10.61 24.94
C LEU A 297 7.11 11.72 25.97
N GLY A 298 6.08 11.54 26.81
CA GLY A 298 5.71 12.50 27.84
C GLY A 298 5.04 13.78 27.33
N GLY A 299 4.30 14.46 28.21
CA GLY A 299 3.49 15.64 27.88
C GLY A 299 4.24 16.93 27.56
N ASN A 300 5.58 16.93 27.56
CA ASN A 300 6.38 18.11 27.30
C ASN A 300 6.79 18.31 25.83
N VAL A 301 6.62 17.30 25.00
CA VAL A 301 6.94 17.36 23.56
C VAL A 301 5.89 18.22 22.84
N THR A 302 6.28 19.17 22.03
CA THR A 302 5.33 19.93 21.23
C THR A 302 5.06 19.23 19.91
N TRP A 303 3.80 18.93 19.63
CA TRP A 303 3.38 18.39 18.32
C TRP A 303 3.13 19.52 17.32
N TYR A 304 3.99 19.63 16.32
CA TYR A 304 3.85 20.57 15.22
C TYR A 304 3.23 19.87 14.00
N ARG A 305 2.03 20.29 13.59
CA ARG A 305 1.35 19.80 12.40
C ARG A 305 1.55 20.81 11.26
N LEU A 306 2.36 20.45 10.29
CA LEU A 306 2.73 21.32 9.18
C LEU A 306 1.81 21.11 7.98
N ALA A 307 1.46 22.19 7.27
CA ALA A 307 0.86 22.07 5.95
C ALA A 307 1.77 21.23 5.02
N ASN A 308 1.16 20.38 4.18
CA ASN A 308 1.90 19.41 3.36
C ASN A 308 3.06 19.98 2.54
N PRO A 309 2.97 21.18 1.91
CA PRO A 309 4.12 21.78 1.22
C PRO A 309 5.27 22.11 2.17
N LEU A 310 4.97 22.65 3.35
CA LEU A 310 5.97 23.05 4.34
C LEU A 310 6.66 21.85 4.99
N PHE A 311 5.92 20.76 5.22
CA PHE A 311 6.51 19.53 5.73
C PHE A 311 7.50 18.92 4.75
N LYS A 312 7.16 18.91 3.46
CA LYS A 312 8.05 18.38 2.40
C LYS A 312 9.39 19.10 2.30
N GLU A 313 9.45 20.37 2.67
CA GLU A 313 10.70 21.15 2.64
C GLU A 313 11.71 20.65 3.67
N ILE A 314 11.24 20.17 4.82
CA ILE A 314 12.08 19.73 5.93
C ILE A 314 12.22 18.20 6.04
N ASP A 315 11.40 17.42 5.32
CA ASP A 315 11.53 15.96 5.22
C ASP A 315 12.63 15.55 4.26
N THR A 316 13.86 15.64 4.70
CA THR A 316 15.05 15.31 3.90
C THR A 316 15.14 13.84 3.52
N ALA A 317 14.46 12.95 4.26
CA ALA A 317 14.41 11.53 3.97
C ALA A 317 13.31 11.15 2.96
N GLY A 318 12.33 12.04 2.71
CA GLY A 318 11.22 11.83 1.78
C GLY A 318 10.30 10.67 2.18
N THR A 319 10.27 10.33 3.45
CA THR A 319 9.52 9.16 3.97
C THR A 319 8.11 9.49 4.43
N ASN A 320 7.74 10.76 4.54
CA ASN A 320 6.55 11.26 5.22
C ASN A 320 6.40 10.75 6.68
N SER A 321 7.47 10.21 7.25
CA SER A 321 7.54 9.83 8.66
C SER A 321 7.65 11.08 9.54
N PRO A 322 7.29 11.01 10.83
CA PRO A 322 7.55 12.09 11.76
C PRO A 322 9.02 12.52 11.76
N ILE A 323 9.25 13.81 12.02
CA ILE A 323 10.58 14.38 12.20
C ILE A 323 10.71 14.79 13.66
N LEU A 324 11.79 14.39 14.32
CA LEU A 324 12.08 14.76 15.71
C LEU A 324 12.94 16.03 15.74
N LEU A 325 12.65 16.89 16.73
CA LEU A 325 13.49 18.02 17.12
C LEU A 325 14.06 17.77 18.49
#